data_33a06cda7d885765a7fbb9101d3dd4bf
#
_entry.id   33a06cda7d885765a7fbb9101d3dd4bf
#
_cell.length_a   1.000
_cell.length_b   1.000
_cell.length_c   1.000
_cell.angle_alpha   90.00
_cell.angle_beta   90.00
_cell.angle_gamma   90.00
#
_symmetry.space_group_name_H-M   'P 1'
#
loop_
_entity.id
_entity.type
_entity.pdbx_description
1 polymer ?
#
loop_
_entity_poly.entity_id
_entity_poly.type
_entity_poly.pdbx_seq_one_letter_code
_entity_poly.pdbx_strand_id
1 'polypeptide(L)'
;MYKDHLDVNPEVVKALEEGRPVVALESTIIAHGMPYPKNVETALAVEEVIRENGAVPATIGILSGRIKIGLTKEEIEYMAHAENVLKVSRRDLPLAISKKMDGATTVA
;
A
#
# COMPACT_ATOMS: atom_id res chain seq x y z
N MET A 1 -7.35 15.22 -9.17
CA MET A 1 -7.41 14.29 -10.30
C MET A 1 -7.72 12.87 -9.86
N TYR A 2 -7.00 12.34 -8.86
CA TYR A 2 -7.24 10.98 -8.39
C TYR A 2 -8.10 10.90 -7.14
N LYS A 3 -8.72 12.00 -6.74
CA LYS A 3 -9.48 12.08 -5.49
C LYS A 3 -10.60 11.04 -5.40
N ASP A 4 -11.31 10.80 -6.51
CA ASP A 4 -12.41 9.84 -6.55
C ASP A 4 -11.93 8.38 -6.57
N HIS A 5 -10.62 8.18 -6.70
CA HIS A 5 -10.01 6.84 -6.75
C HIS A 5 -9.11 6.60 -5.54
N LEU A 6 -9.23 7.44 -4.51
CA LEU A 6 -8.33 7.43 -3.37
C LEU A 6 -9.08 6.96 -2.12
N ASP A 7 -8.56 5.92 -1.49
CA ASP A 7 -9.08 5.42 -0.21
C ASP A 7 -7.98 5.57 0.84
N VAL A 8 -8.21 6.40 1.83
CA VAL A 8 -7.24 6.61 2.90
C VAL A 8 -7.70 5.85 4.15
N ASN A 9 -6.82 5.03 4.69
CA ASN A 9 -7.11 4.26 5.91
C ASN A 9 -7.44 5.22 7.04
N PRO A 10 -8.52 4.98 7.81
CA PRO A 10 -8.89 5.84 8.93
C PRO A 10 -7.76 6.10 9.94
N GLU A 11 -6.89 5.13 10.18
CA GLU A 11 -5.73 5.31 11.05
C GLU A 11 -4.81 6.41 10.52
N VAL A 12 -4.60 6.43 9.19
CA VAL A 12 -3.78 7.44 8.53
C VAL A 12 -4.43 8.81 8.60
N VAL A 13 -5.74 8.88 8.32
CA VAL A 13 -6.49 10.13 8.40
C VAL A 13 -6.37 10.73 9.80
N LYS A 14 -6.59 9.90 10.81
CA LYS A 14 -6.54 10.34 12.20
C LYS A 14 -5.15 10.85 12.57
N ALA A 15 -4.11 10.14 12.14
CA ALA A 15 -2.74 10.55 12.41
C ALA A 15 -2.42 11.91 11.79
N LEU A 16 -2.86 12.13 10.55
CA LEU A 16 -2.65 13.42 9.88
C LEU A 16 -3.39 14.54 10.58
N GLU A 17 -4.64 14.30 11.02
CA GLU A 17 -5.43 15.31 11.74
C GLU A 17 -4.82 15.66 13.09
N GLU A 18 -4.19 14.69 13.74
CA GLU A 18 -3.57 14.88 15.05
C GLU A 18 -2.13 15.37 14.96
N GLY A 19 -1.60 15.54 13.76
CA GLY A 19 -0.22 15.99 13.57
C GLY A 19 0.81 14.92 13.91
N ARG A 20 0.43 13.63 13.93
CA ARG A 20 1.36 12.53 14.17
C ARG A 20 2.11 12.17 12.88
N PRO A 21 3.36 11.71 12.98
CA PRO A 21 4.12 11.34 11.78
C PRO A 21 3.53 10.12 11.08
N VAL A 22 3.50 10.18 9.76
CA VAL A 22 3.04 9.10 8.91
C VAL A 22 4.18 8.73 7.97
N VAL A 23 4.49 7.45 7.86
CA VAL A 23 5.55 6.94 6.98
C VAL A 23 4.92 6.17 5.84
N ALA A 24 5.09 6.66 4.63
CA ALA A 24 4.62 5.97 3.43
C ALA A 24 5.58 4.84 3.07
N LEU A 25 5.02 3.68 2.78
CA LEU A 25 5.79 2.50 2.39
C LEU A 25 5.37 2.05 1.00
N GLU A 26 6.35 1.62 0.20
CA GLU A 26 6.05 1.00 -1.09
C GLU A 26 5.50 -0.41 -0.87
N SER A 27 4.87 -0.99 -1.91
CA SER A 27 4.29 -2.34 -1.81
C SER A 27 4.89 -3.34 -2.80
N THR A 28 5.92 -2.96 -3.53
CA THR A 28 6.59 -3.87 -4.47
C THR A 28 7.12 -5.11 -3.77
N ILE A 29 7.64 -4.96 -2.56
CA ILE A 29 8.18 -6.09 -1.80
C ILE A 29 7.11 -7.14 -1.49
N ILE A 30 5.86 -6.71 -1.36
CA ILE A 30 4.74 -7.62 -1.09
C ILE A 30 4.44 -8.48 -2.32
N ALA A 31 4.28 -7.83 -3.47
CA ALA A 31 3.83 -8.51 -4.67
C ALA A 31 4.96 -9.17 -5.46
N HIS A 32 6.15 -8.59 -5.44
CA HIS A 32 7.24 -8.99 -6.33
C HIS A 32 8.58 -9.28 -5.64
N GLY A 33 8.68 -9.03 -4.35
CA GLY A 33 9.97 -9.10 -3.66
C GLY A 33 10.28 -10.45 -3.02
N MET A 34 9.29 -11.14 -2.51
CA MET A 34 9.45 -12.37 -1.75
C MET A 34 8.27 -13.30 -1.94
N PRO A 35 8.49 -14.63 -1.81
CA PRO A 35 7.38 -15.57 -1.86
C PRO A 35 6.52 -15.49 -0.58
N TYR A 36 5.26 -15.93 -0.71
CA TYR A 36 4.36 -16.08 0.42
C TYR A 36 4.81 -17.25 1.30
N PRO A 37 4.71 -17.19 2.63
CA PRO A 37 4.15 -16.08 3.44
C PRO A 37 5.20 -15.06 3.89
N LYS A 38 6.44 -15.18 3.45
CA LYS A 38 7.53 -14.31 3.88
C LYS A 38 7.27 -12.84 3.54
N ASN A 39 6.63 -12.59 2.38
CA ASN A 39 6.29 -11.25 1.95
C ASN A 39 5.32 -10.56 2.94
N VAL A 40 4.30 -11.28 3.40
CA VAL A 40 3.34 -10.74 4.38
C VAL A 40 4.02 -10.50 5.72
N GLU A 41 4.78 -11.49 6.19
CA GLU A 41 5.48 -11.38 7.46
C GLU A 41 6.40 -10.17 7.49
N THR A 42 7.16 -9.96 6.41
CA THR A 42 8.09 -8.84 6.31
C THR A 42 7.36 -7.50 6.28
N ALA A 43 6.28 -7.40 5.49
CA ALA A 43 5.51 -6.17 5.41
C ALA A 43 4.92 -5.78 6.76
N LEU A 44 4.33 -6.75 7.47
CA LEU A 44 3.74 -6.48 8.78
C LEU A 44 4.80 -6.17 9.83
N ALA A 45 5.96 -6.82 9.75
CA ALA A 45 7.06 -6.55 10.68
C ALA A 45 7.59 -5.11 10.51
N VAL A 46 7.73 -4.65 9.28
CA VAL A 46 8.17 -3.28 9.00
C VAL A 46 7.15 -2.27 9.55
N GLU A 47 5.86 -2.53 9.36
CA GLU A 47 4.82 -1.66 9.89
C GLU A 47 4.87 -1.60 11.42
N GLU A 48 5.10 -2.74 12.06
CA GLU A 48 5.18 -2.80 13.52
C GLU A 48 6.36 -1.99 14.05
N VAL A 49 7.52 -2.07 13.41
CA VAL A 49 8.70 -1.28 13.79
C VAL A 49 8.37 0.22 13.72
N ILE A 50 7.66 0.64 12.69
CA ILE A 50 7.26 2.04 12.54
C ILE A 50 6.34 2.46 13.68
N ARG A 51 5.35 1.64 14.03
CA ARG A 51 4.44 1.93 15.15
C ARG A 51 5.18 1.99 16.47
N GLU A 52 6.12 1.08 16.70
CA GLU A 52 6.93 1.08 17.92
C GLU A 52 7.76 2.35 18.08
N ASN A 53 8.06 3.01 16.99
CA ASN A 53 8.83 4.26 17.00
C ASN A 53 7.94 5.51 16.94
N GLY A 54 6.65 5.37 17.18
CA GLY A 54 5.74 6.49 17.33
C GLY A 54 5.17 7.06 16.04
N ALA A 55 5.33 6.36 14.92
CA ALA A 55 4.79 6.78 13.63
C ALA A 55 3.68 5.83 13.17
N VAL A 56 2.90 6.27 12.22
CA VAL A 56 1.84 5.46 11.62
C VAL A 56 2.30 5.04 10.21
N PRO A 57 2.37 3.73 9.94
CA PRO A 57 2.74 3.27 8.61
C PRO A 57 1.58 3.40 7.63
N ALA A 58 1.88 3.79 6.40
CA ALA A 58 0.91 3.87 5.33
C ALA A 58 1.49 3.14 4.12
N THR A 59 1.25 1.83 4.06
CA THR A 59 1.67 1.03 2.91
C THR A 59 0.71 1.35 1.77
N ILE A 60 1.26 1.75 0.63
CA ILE A 60 0.49 2.24 -0.50
C ILE A 60 0.43 1.19 -1.60
N GLY A 61 -0.77 0.93 -2.10
CA GLY A 61 -0.97 0.03 -3.23
C GLY A 61 -2.23 0.40 -3.98
N ILE A 62 -2.48 -0.29 -5.07
CA ILE A 62 -3.68 -0.08 -5.89
C ILE A 62 -4.44 -1.39 -5.93
N LEU A 63 -5.71 -1.35 -5.55
CA LEU A 63 -6.58 -2.52 -5.61
C LEU A 63 -7.83 -2.17 -6.41
N SER A 64 -8.06 -2.94 -7.47
CA SER A 64 -9.19 -2.75 -8.38
C SER A 64 -9.32 -1.31 -8.87
N GLY A 65 -8.20 -0.70 -9.19
CA GLY A 65 -8.14 0.66 -9.70
C GLY A 65 -8.27 1.76 -8.66
N ARG A 66 -8.29 1.42 -7.37
CA ARG A 66 -8.36 2.41 -6.29
C ARG A 66 -7.01 2.52 -5.59
N ILE A 67 -6.57 3.75 -5.40
CA ILE A 67 -5.31 4.01 -4.69
C ILE A 67 -5.57 3.90 -3.20
N LYS A 68 -4.90 2.95 -2.56
CA LYS A 68 -5.04 2.70 -1.12
C LYS A 68 -3.87 3.34 -0.38
N ILE A 69 -4.17 4.28 0.49
CA ILE A 69 -3.17 4.90 1.35
C ILE A 69 -3.34 4.28 2.74
N GLY A 70 -2.49 3.31 3.03
CA GLY A 70 -2.59 2.50 4.24
C GLY A 70 -3.36 1.23 4.00
N LEU A 71 -2.74 0.24 3.35
CA LEU A 71 -3.34 -1.08 3.17
C LEU A 71 -3.62 -1.71 4.52
N THR A 72 -4.79 -2.34 4.66
CA THR A 72 -5.11 -3.12 5.85
C THR A 72 -4.35 -4.43 5.81
N LYS A 73 -4.33 -5.16 6.94
CA LYS A 73 -3.70 -6.48 6.98
C LYS A 73 -4.31 -7.41 5.94
N GLU A 74 -5.63 -7.37 5.80
CA GLU A 74 -6.35 -8.20 4.83
C GLU A 74 -5.98 -7.82 3.39
N GLU A 75 -5.80 -6.54 3.13
CA GLU A 75 -5.39 -6.06 1.81
C GLU A 75 -3.95 -6.44 1.48
N ILE A 76 -3.06 -6.39 2.46
CA ILE A 76 -1.68 -6.85 2.30
C ILE A 76 -1.68 -8.36 1.99
N GLU A 77 -2.48 -9.12 2.71
CA GLU A 77 -2.63 -10.56 2.49
C GLU A 77 -3.14 -10.85 1.08
N TYR A 78 -4.16 -10.12 0.65
CA TYR A 78 -4.70 -10.24 -0.71
C TYR A 78 -3.62 -9.98 -1.76
N MET A 79 -2.89 -8.87 -1.62
CA MET A 79 -1.85 -8.50 -2.59
C MET A 79 -0.73 -9.54 -2.64
N ALA A 80 -0.42 -10.15 -1.51
CA ALA A 80 0.64 -11.16 -1.42
C ALA A 80 0.29 -12.45 -2.20
N HIS A 81 -1.01 -12.74 -2.32
CA HIS A 81 -1.51 -13.92 -3.04
C HIS A 81 -1.95 -13.61 -4.47
N ALA A 82 -2.29 -12.36 -4.76
CA ALA A 82 -2.90 -11.99 -6.03
C ALA A 82 -1.96 -12.25 -7.20
N GLU A 83 -2.53 -12.74 -8.28
CA GLU A 83 -1.82 -12.88 -9.55
C GLU A 83 -2.03 -11.59 -10.36
N ASN A 84 -1.17 -11.35 -11.34
CA ASN A 84 -1.31 -10.22 -12.25
C ASN A 84 -1.28 -8.84 -11.57
N VAL A 85 -0.54 -8.73 -10.47
CA VAL A 85 -0.33 -7.44 -9.81
C VAL A 85 0.75 -6.68 -10.58
N LEU A 86 0.40 -5.51 -11.07
CA LEU A 86 1.34 -4.68 -11.81
C LEU A 86 2.36 -4.03 -10.87
N LYS A 87 3.54 -3.77 -11.40
CA LYS A 87 4.52 -2.92 -10.72
C LYS A 87 4.26 -1.50 -11.23
N VAL A 88 3.74 -0.64 -10.34
CA VAL A 88 3.21 0.66 -10.73
C VAL A 88 4.09 1.79 -10.23
N SER A 89 4.59 2.61 -11.15
CA SER A 89 5.20 3.90 -10.85
C SER A 89 4.17 4.99 -11.17
N ARG A 90 4.55 6.24 -10.92
CA ARG A 90 3.67 7.37 -11.22
C ARG A 90 3.14 7.34 -12.65
N ARG A 91 3.98 6.93 -13.60
CA ARG A 91 3.63 6.87 -15.02
C ARG A 91 2.48 5.88 -15.30
N ASP A 92 2.38 4.84 -14.50
CA ASP A 92 1.43 3.75 -14.75
C ASP A 92 0.08 3.94 -14.06
N LEU A 93 -0.07 4.97 -13.22
CA LEU A 93 -1.30 5.21 -12.46
C LEU A 93 -2.54 5.33 -13.33
N PRO A 94 -2.52 6.14 -14.41
CA PRO A 94 -3.74 6.26 -15.23
C PRO A 94 -4.20 4.93 -15.82
N LEU A 95 -3.26 4.08 -16.24
CA LEU A 95 -3.59 2.77 -16.79
C LEU A 95 -4.20 1.86 -15.73
N ALA A 96 -3.57 1.78 -14.56
CA ALA A 96 -4.03 0.93 -13.47
C ALA A 96 -5.43 1.33 -13.00
N ILE A 97 -5.69 2.64 -12.89
CA ILE A 97 -6.97 3.16 -12.44
C ILE A 97 -8.04 2.93 -13.50
N SER A 98 -7.77 3.29 -14.76
CA SER A 98 -8.78 3.18 -15.81
C SER A 98 -9.17 1.75 -16.12
N LYS A 99 -8.26 0.80 -15.96
CA LYS A 99 -8.54 -0.62 -16.19
C LYS A 99 -8.87 -1.38 -14.92
N LYS A 100 -9.00 -0.68 -13.79
CA LYS A 100 -9.34 -1.25 -12.48
C LYS A 100 -8.43 -2.42 -12.10
N MET A 101 -7.14 -2.23 -12.32
CA MET A 101 -6.13 -3.26 -12.07
C MET A 101 -5.57 -3.17 -10.66
N ASP A 102 -4.97 -4.27 -10.19
CA ASP A 102 -4.21 -4.29 -8.96
C ASP A 102 -2.77 -3.86 -9.27
N GLY A 103 -2.17 -3.10 -8.38
CA GLY A 103 -0.81 -2.64 -8.57
C GLY A 103 -0.06 -2.47 -7.28
N ALA A 104 1.19 -2.91 -7.28
CA ALA A 104 2.12 -2.65 -6.20
C ALA A 104 2.92 -1.41 -6.57
N THR A 105 2.99 -0.45 -5.63
CA THR A 105 3.68 0.80 -5.88
C THR A 105 5.17 0.67 -5.64
N THR A 106 5.94 1.41 -6.42
CA THR A 106 7.40 1.45 -6.32
C THR A 106 7.85 2.87 -6.00
N VAL A 107 9.07 2.99 -5.48
CA VAL A 107 9.66 4.28 -5.13
C VAL A 107 10.02 5.09 -6.39
N ALA A 108 10.23 4.44 -7.48
CA ALA A 108 10.64 5.10 -8.73
C ALA A 108 9.56 6.00 -9.33
#